data_270da66d53e9c68f9a710f51150471d8
#
_entry.id   270da66d53e9c68f9a710f51150471d8
#
_cell.length_a   1.000
_cell.length_b   1.000
_cell.length_c   1.000
_cell.angle_alpha   90.00
_cell.angle_beta   90.00
_cell.angle_gamma   90.00
#
_symmetry.space_group_name_H-M   'P 1'
#
loop_
_entity.id
_entity.type
_entity.pdbx_description
1 polymer ?
#
loop_
_entity_poly.entity_id
_entity_poly.type
_entity_poly.pdbx_seq_one_letter_code
_entity_poly.pdbx_strand_id
1 'polypeptide(L)'
;MKLTFWGAAGTVTGSMHLLESGGKRFLLDCGLYQGRRKDADRKNRNLPFSGSGIDAVVLSHAHIDHSGNLPTLVKNGFSGPIFSTPATIDLCGWMLRDTAHIQEKDAEFLNKRREKRKSAGMEDGGIVEPLYTMADADRTLTLFQPAPYHQPHLLDTKLSYEAYDAGHILGSSCIVLREQSNGSAVRLVFSGDVGRPHLPIIRDPETMPPADYLIMESTYGGRLHKSVDHVIHKLADVVNRTASRGGRIVVPAFAVGRTQQLVLLLHQLTNEKRIPNIPIFVDSPLALNVTEVHRNHPECFNQETRKYLDDGGDPFGFKRLQYVREASESKKLNDLHGPFVVISASGMCEQGRILHHLRNSIEDSRNTVLITGFQAPDTLGRKLVEKWPEVRIFGEPMRVRAEISSLDELSGHADQGELLQWIKPMAPSLRKVFLVHGEPRQSQALAALLRSTYRLDAVCPAPGQSFEVA
;
A
#
# COMPACT_ATOMS: atom_id res chain seq x y z
N MET A 1 29.83 -0.47 -0.81
CA MET A 1 28.59 -0.76 -0.01
C MET A 1 28.29 -2.25 -0.02
N LYS A 2 27.63 -2.77 1.02
CA LYS A 2 27.09 -4.13 1.02
C LYS A 2 25.56 -4.06 1.22
N LEU A 3 24.81 -4.77 0.39
CA LEU A 3 23.36 -4.79 0.40
C LEU A 3 22.85 -6.18 0.77
N THR A 4 21.95 -6.28 1.77
CA THR A 4 21.34 -7.54 2.19
C THR A 4 19.81 -7.44 2.11
N PHE A 5 19.17 -8.43 1.46
CA PHE A 5 17.72 -8.46 1.23
C PHE A 5 17.05 -9.31 2.32
N TRP A 6 16.30 -8.68 3.23
CA TRP A 6 15.62 -9.41 4.32
C TRP A 6 14.14 -9.61 4.10
N GLY A 7 13.47 -8.65 3.46
CA GLY A 7 12.04 -8.69 3.20
C GLY A 7 11.71 -8.40 1.74
N ALA A 8 10.48 -8.60 1.34
CA ALA A 8 10.00 -8.50 -0.04
C ALA A 8 10.86 -9.26 -1.06
N ALA A 9 11.66 -10.23 -0.64
CA ALA A 9 12.46 -11.12 -1.48
C ALA A 9 11.64 -12.39 -1.77
N GLY A 10 11.12 -12.48 -3.00
CA GLY A 10 10.20 -13.55 -3.42
C GLY A 10 8.78 -13.45 -2.81
N THR A 11 8.40 -12.29 -2.33
CA THR A 11 7.07 -11.95 -1.81
C THR A 11 6.77 -10.48 -2.04
N VAL A 12 5.50 -10.09 -1.99
CA VAL A 12 5.01 -8.72 -2.18
C VAL A 12 4.76 -7.99 -0.84
N THR A 13 5.35 -8.43 0.26
CA THR A 13 5.13 -7.80 1.58
C THR A 13 6.39 -7.80 2.42
N GLY A 14 6.45 -6.88 3.38
CA GLY A 14 7.52 -6.79 4.36
C GLY A 14 8.81 -6.25 3.78
N SER A 15 8.75 -5.21 2.92
CA SER A 15 9.93 -4.56 2.32
C SER A 15 10.95 -4.16 3.38
N MET A 16 12.18 -4.68 3.24
CA MET A 16 13.23 -4.49 4.25
C MET A 16 14.60 -4.85 3.66
N HIS A 17 15.42 -3.83 3.35
CA HIS A 17 16.74 -4.03 2.74
C HIS A 17 17.79 -3.30 3.55
N LEU A 18 18.81 -4.04 4.00
CA LEU A 18 19.89 -3.50 4.81
C LEU A 18 21.06 -3.08 3.91
N LEU A 19 21.46 -1.81 4.02
CA LEU A 19 22.62 -1.24 3.37
C LEU A 19 23.70 -0.97 4.41
N GLU A 20 24.88 -1.54 4.22
CA GLU A 20 26.08 -1.32 5.05
C GLU A 20 27.08 -0.48 4.25
N SER A 21 27.46 0.68 4.77
CA SER A 21 28.41 1.61 4.17
C SER A 21 29.19 2.37 5.25
N GLY A 22 30.51 2.52 5.09
CA GLY A 22 31.33 3.30 6.02
C GLY A 22 31.31 2.82 7.47
N GLY A 23 31.01 1.55 7.73
CA GLY A 23 30.84 1.00 9.08
C GLY A 23 29.47 1.30 9.72
N LYS A 24 28.57 1.96 9.00
CA LYS A 24 27.19 2.26 9.40
C LYS A 24 26.20 1.35 8.68
N ARG A 25 25.00 1.24 9.25
CA ARG A 25 23.93 0.36 8.80
C ARG A 25 22.65 1.16 8.60
N PHE A 26 22.19 1.19 7.36
CA PHE A 26 20.98 1.90 6.94
C PHE A 26 19.92 0.90 6.49
N LEU A 27 18.68 1.19 6.82
CA LEU A 27 17.57 0.34 6.39
C LEU A 27 16.73 1.07 5.33
N LEU A 28 16.52 0.43 4.19
CA LEU A 28 15.58 0.88 3.17
C LEU A 28 14.27 0.14 3.42
N ASP A 29 13.26 0.86 3.86
CA ASP A 29 11.97 0.40 4.36
C ASP A 29 12.06 -0.51 5.61
N CYS A 30 10.95 -0.62 6.34
CA CYS A 30 10.78 -1.55 7.45
C CYS A 30 9.29 -1.98 7.51
N GLY A 31 8.90 -2.83 6.58
CA GLY A 31 7.52 -3.20 6.34
C GLY A 31 7.03 -4.39 7.16
N LEU A 32 5.72 -4.45 7.37
CA LEU A 32 5.06 -5.63 7.89
C LEU A 32 4.97 -6.73 6.83
N TYR A 33 5.43 -7.92 7.17
CA TYR A 33 5.13 -9.11 6.41
C TYR A 33 3.66 -9.48 6.61
N GLN A 34 2.95 -9.64 5.51
CA GLN A 34 1.55 -10.07 5.47
C GLN A 34 1.45 -11.49 4.89
N GLY A 35 0.54 -12.31 5.43
CA GLY A 35 0.39 -13.69 5.01
C GLY A 35 -0.24 -14.55 6.10
N ARG A 36 0.05 -15.86 6.11
CA ARG A 36 -0.48 -16.76 7.13
C ARG A 36 -0.13 -16.27 8.53
N ARG A 37 -1.14 -16.12 9.39
CA ARG A 37 -1.03 -15.44 10.70
C ARG A 37 0.19 -15.87 11.54
N LYS A 38 0.45 -17.18 11.65
CA LYS A 38 1.60 -17.69 12.43
C LYS A 38 2.96 -17.28 11.84
N ASP A 39 3.07 -17.31 10.51
CA ASP A 39 4.32 -16.95 9.83
C ASP A 39 4.53 -15.43 9.85
N ALA A 40 3.46 -14.66 9.66
CA ALA A 40 3.48 -13.21 9.74
C ALA A 40 3.88 -12.75 11.15
N ASP A 41 3.23 -13.28 12.20
CA ASP A 41 3.56 -12.94 13.60
C ASP A 41 5.02 -13.25 13.92
N ARG A 42 5.51 -14.45 13.56
CA ARG A 42 6.89 -14.83 13.79
C ARG A 42 7.90 -13.92 13.10
N LYS A 43 7.68 -13.61 11.80
CA LYS A 43 8.60 -12.77 11.01
C LYS A 43 8.62 -11.33 11.51
N ASN A 44 7.45 -10.79 11.84
CA ASN A 44 7.32 -9.40 12.28
C ASN A 44 7.89 -9.18 13.69
N ARG A 45 7.79 -10.17 14.60
CA ARG A 45 8.37 -10.08 15.94
C ARG A 45 9.88 -10.28 15.96
N ASN A 46 10.41 -11.14 15.08
CA ASN A 46 11.81 -11.53 15.07
C ASN A 46 12.53 -10.89 13.89
N LEU A 47 12.85 -9.60 14.02
CA LEU A 47 13.68 -8.91 13.03
C LEU A 47 15.05 -9.57 12.95
N PRO A 48 15.67 -9.65 11.73
CA PRO A 48 16.95 -10.34 11.54
C PRO A 48 18.17 -9.56 12.07
N PHE A 49 17.94 -8.44 12.73
CA PHE A 49 18.96 -7.57 13.34
C PHE A 49 18.39 -6.85 14.57
N SER A 50 19.29 -6.38 15.43
CA SER A 50 18.90 -5.50 16.55
C SER A 50 18.57 -4.11 16.06
N GLY A 51 17.51 -3.50 16.59
CA GLY A 51 17.16 -2.10 16.30
C GLY A 51 18.29 -1.13 16.67
N SER A 52 18.97 -1.35 17.78
CA SER A 52 20.14 -0.55 18.22
C SER A 52 21.35 -0.63 17.28
N GLY A 53 21.37 -1.60 16.38
CA GLY A 53 22.42 -1.74 15.37
C GLY A 53 22.10 -1.05 14.03
N ILE A 54 21.02 -0.28 13.93
CA ILE A 54 20.63 0.48 12.73
C ILE A 54 20.86 1.97 13.02
N ASP A 55 21.58 2.65 12.14
CA ASP A 55 21.90 4.08 12.29
C ASP A 55 20.79 4.99 11.80
N ALA A 56 20.14 4.65 10.67
CA ALA A 56 18.99 5.38 10.15
C ALA A 56 18.10 4.49 9.25
N VAL A 57 16.87 4.92 9.05
CA VAL A 57 15.93 4.34 8.08
C VAL A 57 15.62 5.38 7.01
N VAL A 58 15.56 4.95 5.74
CA VAL A 58 15.04 5.73 4.63
C VAL A 58 13.78 5.02 4.15
N LEU A 59 12.63 5.65 4.36
CA LEU A 59 11.32 5.09 4.05
C LEU A 59 10.82 5.61 2.70
N SER A 60 10.53 4.69 1.78
CA SER A 60 10.04 5.01 0.44
C SER A 60 8.62 5.57 0.44
N HIS A 61 7.70 4.94 1.17
CA HIS A 61 6.30 5.38 1.26
C HIS A 61 5.56 4.75 2.45
N ALA A 62 4.31 5.17 2.67
CA ALA A 62 3.57 4.90 3.90
C ALA A 62 2.86 3.54 3.94
N HIS A 63 2.76 2.76 2.85
CA HIS A 63 2.08 1.47 2.91
C HIS A 63 2.65 0.59 4.03
N ILE A 64 1.77 -0.20 4.65
CA ILE A 64 2.11 -0.97 5.86
C ILE A 64 3.14 -2.08 5.58
N ASP A 65 3.22 -2.60 4.39
CA ASP A 65 4.26 -3.53 3.95
C ASP A 65 5.62 -2.86 3.66
N HIS A 66 5.72 -1.53 3.79
CA HIS A 66 6.96 -0.74 3.73
C HIS A 66 7.26 -0.02 5.05
N SER A 67 6.25 0.41 5.82
CA SER A 67 6.41 1.22 7.05
C SER A 67 6.01 0.49 8.32
N GLY A 68 5.15 -0.53 8.22
CA GLY A 68 4.36 -1.02 9.35
C GLY A 68 5.13 -1.78 10.42
N ASN A 69 6.40 -2.09 10.22
CA ASN A 69 7.25 -2.72 11.24
C ASN A 69 8.23 -1.74 11.91
N LEU A 70 8.18 -0.45 11.54
CA LEU A 70 8.95 0.61 12.20
C LEU A 70 8.71 0.66 13.71
N PRO A 71 7.45 0.55 14.24
CA PRO A 71 7.26 0.55 15.68
C PRO A 71 7.88 -0.66 16.38
N THR A 72 7.92 -1.83 15.73
CA THR A 72 8.64 -3.01 16.25
C THR A 72 10.16 -2.76 16.26
N LEU A 73 10.70 -2.12 15.24
CA LEU A 73 12.12 -1.76 15.18
C LEU A 73 12.49 -0.82 16.34
N VAL A 74 11.64 0.20 16.62
CA VAL A 74 11.83 1.14 17.74
C VAL A 74 11.72 0.42 19.09
N LYS A 75 10.72 -0.45 19.24
CA LYS A 75 10.57 -1.31 20.44
C LYS A 75 11.80 -2.18 20.67
N ASN A 76 12.48 -2.61 19.61
CA ASN A 76 13.71 -3.39 19.64
C ASN A 76 15.01 -2.54 19.74
N GLY A 77 14.88 -1.27 20.15
CA GLY A 77 16.00 -0.41 20.52
C GLY A 77 16.50 0.55 19.44
N PHE A 78 15.81 0.68 18.30
CA PHE A 78 16.13 1.73 17.34
C PHE A 78 15.80 3.11 17.88
N SER A 79 16.71 4.06 17.72
CA SER A 79 16.56 5.46 18.15
C SER A 79 17.11 6.47 17.14
N GLY A 80 17.53 6.00 15.97
CA GLY A 80 18.00 6.85 14.88
C GLY A 80 16.88 7.57 14.12
N PRO A 81 17.21 8.44 13.16
CA PRO A 81 16.22 9.13 12.35
C PRO A 81 15.57 8.21 11.33
N ILE A 82 14.29 8.48 11.04
CA ILE A 82 13.52 7.89 9.94
C ILE A 82 13.26 9.00 8.92
N PHE A 83 13.92 8.94 7.79
CA PHE A 83 13.78 9.92 6.73
C PHE A 83 12.69 9.53 5.74
N SER A 84 11.81 10.46 5.40
CA SER A 84 10.82 10.28 4.34
C SER A 84 10.27 11.62 3.85
N THR A 85 9.47 11.60 2.79
CA THR A 85 8.80 12.82 2.31
C THR A 85 7.77 13.32 3.34
N PRO A 86 7.48 14.64 3.40
CA PRO A 86 6.50 15.18 4.33
C PRO A 86 5.13 14.49 4.25
N ALA A 87 4.62 14.25 3.05
CA ALA A 87 3.33 13.58 2.87
C ALA A 87 3.34 12.12 3.37
N THR A 88 4.43 11.38 3.16
CA THR A 88 4.60 10.05 3.72
C THR A 88 4.61 10.06 5.25
N ILE A 89 5.26 11.04 5.88
CA ILE A 89 5.28 11.21 7.34
C ILE A 89 3.87 11.42 7.88
N ASP A 90 3.09 12.32 7.27
CA ASP A 90 1.73 12.60 7.70
C ASP A 90 0.80 11.39 7.52
N LEU A 91 0.96 10.63 6.42
CA LEU A 91 0.26 9.36 6.24
C LEU A 91 0.63 8.33 7.29
N CYS A 92 1.92 8.15 7.59
CA CYS A 92 2.40 7.25 8.65
C CYS A 92 1.82 7.62 10.00
N GLY A 93 1.62 8.91 10.27
CA GLY A 93 0.98 9.41 11.47
C GLY A 93 -0.39 8.80 11.75
N TRP A 94 -1.17 8.56 10.72
CA TRP A 94 -2.48 7.91 10.81
C TRP A 94 -2.39 6.40 10.69
N MET A 95 -1.61 5.90 9.75
CA MET A 95 -1.57 4.47 9.42
C MET A 95 -0.94 3.62 10.52
N LEU A 96 0.16 4.07 11.13
CA LEU A 96 0.81 3.33 12.21
C LEU A 96 -0.06 3.28 13.48
N ARG A 97 -0.75 4.38 13.79
CA ARG A 97 -1.72 4.43 14.91
C ARG A 97 -2.92 3.53 14.66
N ASP A 98 -3.50 3.56 13.47
CA ASP A 98 -4.63 2.69 13.10
C ASP A 98 -4.23 1.22 13.20
N THR A 99 -3.06 0.87 12.69
CA THR A 99 -2.52 -0.50 12.77
C THR A 99 -2.27 -0.93 14.22
N ALA A 100 -1.72 -0.05 15.07
CA ALA A 100 -1.53 -0.32 16.50
C ALA A 100 -2.88 -0.57 17.20
N HIS A 101 -3.86 0.30 16.97
CA HIS A 101 -5.21 0.17 17.52
C HIS A 101 -5.86 -1.17 17.13
N ILE A 102 -5.78 -1.56 15.86
CA ILE A 102 -6.31 -2.84 15.37
C ILE A 102 -5.63 -4.00 16.09
N GLN A 103 -4.31 -3.98 16.24
CA GLN A 103 -3.55 -5.05 16.91
C GLN A 103 -3.89 -5.16 18.39
N GLU A 104 -4.04 -4.02 19.10
CA GLU A 104 -4.46 -4.01 20.50
C GLU A 104 -5.87 -4.58 20.67
N LYS A 105 -6.82 -4.21 19.80
CA LYS A 105 -8.19 -4.76 19.80
C LYS A 105 -8.23 -6.24 19.48
N ASP A 106 -7.44 -6.71 18.54
CA ASP A 106 -7.31 -8.12 18.21
C ASP A 106 -6.75 -8.94 19.41
N ALA A 107 -5.73 -8.41 20.08
CA ALA A 107 -5.15 -9.03 21.26
C ALA A 107 -6.17 -9.10 22.42
N GLU A 108 -6.88 -8.01 22.69
CA GLU A 108 -7.97 -7.98 23.69
C GLU A 108 -9.04 -9.03 23.39
N PHE A 109 -9.51 -9.09 22.13
CA PHE A 109 -10.54 -10.05 21.72
C PHE A 109 -10.07 -11.49 21.90
N LEU A 110 -8.85 -11.80 21.51
CA LEU A 110 -8.28 -13.15 21.64
C LEU A 110 -8.10 -13.53 23.10
N ASN A 111 -7.63 -12.62 23.94
CA ASN A 111 -7.46 -12.88 25.37
C ASN A 111 -8.80 -13.11 26.07
N LYS A 112 -9.83 -12.30 25.78
CA LYS A 112 -11.20 -12.53 26.30
C LYS A 112 -11.76 -13.91 25.88
N ARG A 113 -11.50 -14.33 24.63
CA ARG A 113 -11.93 -15.64 24.15
C ARG A 113 -11.18 -16.78 24.85
N ARG A 114 -9.90 -16.59 25.15
CA ARG A 114 -9.06 -17.54 25.88
C ARG A 114 -9.53 -17.68 27.34
N GLU A 115 -9.78 -16.58 28.04
CA GLU A 115 -10.34 -16.61 29.41
C GLU A 115 -11.61 -17.44 29.49
N LYS A 116 -12.54 -17.26 28.53
CA LYS A 116 -13.76 -18.08 28.45
C LYS A 116 -13.48 -19.57 28.24
N ARG A 117 -12.47 -19.92 27.42
CA ARG A 117 -12.06 -21.31 27.20
C ARG A 117 -11.40 -21.91 28.44
N LYS A 118 -10.53 -21.15 29.10
CA LYS A 118 -9.90 -21.55 30.38
C LYS A 118 -10.95 -21.80 31.45
N SER A 119 -11.96 -20.94 31.56
CA SER A 119 -13.08 -21.13 32.49
C SER A 119 -13.93 -22.38 32.15
N ALA A 120 -13.86 -22.87 30.91
CA ALA A 120 -14.52 -24.13 30.48
C ALA A 120 -13.60 -25.35 30.59
N GLY A 121 -12.44 -25.25 31.28
CA GLY A 121 -11.53 -26.39 31.51
C GLY A 121 -10.66 -26.78 30.32
N MET A 122 -10.56 -25.93 29.28
CA MET A 122 -9.70 -26.21 28.12
C MET A 122 -8.30 -25.61 28.35
N GLU A 123 -7.24 -26.37 27.97
CA GLU A 123 -5.87 -25.84 27.99
C GLU A 123 -5.76 -24.61 27.11
N ASP A 124 -5.05 -23.60 27.60
CA ASP A 124 -4.90 -22.31 26.91
C ASP A 124 -3.42 -21.91 26.78
N GLY A 125 -3.05 -21.46 25.61
CA GLY A 125 -1.75 -20.85 25.38
C GLY A 125 -1.67 -19.44 26.04
N GLY A 126 -0.47 -18.99 26.42
CA GLY A 126 -0.23 -17.73 27.14
C GLY A 126 -0.92 -16.47 26.56
N ILE A 127 -0.81 -15.33 27.26
CA ILE A 127 -1.40 -14.05 26.85
C ILE A 127 -0.93 -13.67 25.42
N VAL A 128 -1.86 -13.21 24.62
CA VAL A 128 -1.56 -12.62 23.29
C VAL A 128 -1.20 -11.16 23.49
N GLU A 129 0.01 -10.80 23.11
CA GLU A 129 0.43 -9.41 23.08
C GLU A 129 0.34 -8.86 21.64
N PRO A 130 -0.03 -7.57 21.46
CA PRO A 130 0.09 -6.92 20.16
C PRO A 130 1.56 -6.89 19.74
N LEU A 131 1.82 -6.80 18.45
CA LEU A 131 3.18 -6.66 17.93
C LEU A 131 3.82 -5.38 18.46
N TYR A 132 3.03 -4.29 18.44
CA TYR A 132 3.34 -3.01 19.06
C TYR A 132 2.05 -2.32 19.52
N THR A 133 2.20 -1.37 20.41
CA THR A 133 1.10 -0.59 21.02
C THR A 133 0.97 0.78 20.37
N MET A 134 -0.10 1.50 20.72
CA MET A 134 -0.28 2.91 20.35
C MET A 134 0.92 3.75 20.83
N ALA A 135 1.41 3.52 22.05
CA ALA A 135 2.58 4.23 22.58
C ALA A 135 3.87 3.96 21.77
N ASP A 136 4.05 2.74 21.27
CA ASP A 136 5.19 2.41 20.39
C ASP A 136 5.06 3.14 19.04
N ALA A 137 3.86 3.23 18.48
CA ALA A 137 3.60 3.99 17.26
C ALA A 137 3.89 5.49 17.47
N ASP A 138 3.38 6.09 18.56
CA ASP A 138 3.61 7.51 18.88
C ASP A 138 5.12 7.79 19.07
N ARG A 139 5.83 6.93 19.79
CA ARG A 139 7.29 7.04 19.92
C ARG A 139 7.99 6.97 18.58
N THR A 140 7.58 6.09 17.69
CA THR A 140 8.15 5.97 16.33
C THR A 140 7.98 7.26 15.54
N LEU A 141 6.81 7.90 15.63
CA LEU A 141 6.52 9.14 14.92
C LEU A 141 7.43 10.30 15.35
N THR A 142 7.99 10.29 16.57
CA THR A 142 8.95 11.31 17.00
C THR A 142 10.32 11.20 16.34
N LEU A 143 10.63 10.09 15.69
CA LEU A 143 11.91 9.85 15.02
C LEU A 143 11.89 10.24 13.53
N PHE A 144 10.73 10.56 12.98
CA PHE A 144 10.63 10.98 11.58
C PHE A 144 11.29 12.35 11.34
N GLN A 145 12.01 12.42 10.23
CA GLN A 145 12.62 13.65 9.73
C GLN A 145 12.23 13.85 8.26
N PRO A 146 11.73 15.05 7.90
CA PRO A 146 11.29 15.32 6.55
C PRO A 146 12.46 15.42 5.57
N ALA A 147 12.30 14.77 4.43
CA ALA A 147 13.20 14.79 3.30
C ALA A 147 12.41 15.07 2.02
N PRO A 148 12.20 16.35 1.66
CA PRO A 148 11.48 16.73 0.47
C PRO A 148 12.12 16.18 -0.81
N TYR A 149 11.33 16.05 -1.87
CA TYR A 149 11.83 15.66 -3.19
C TYR A 149 12.94 16.58 -3.69
N HIS A 150 13.90 16.04 -4.43
CA HIS A 150 15.00 16.74 -5.09
C HIS A 150 15.93 17.51 -4.13
N GLN A 151 15.93 17.13 -2.86
CA GLN A 151 16.86 17.69 -1.90
C GLN A 151 17.83 16.58 -1.42
N PRO A 152 19.15 16.77 -1.61
CA PRO A 152 20.12 15.80 -1.13
C PRO A 152 20.24 15.84 0.39
N HIS A 153 20.15 14.67 1.03
CA HIS A 153 20.31 14.48 2.46
C HIS A 153 21.53 13.61 2.75
N LEU A 154 22.37 14.01 3.69
CA LEU A 154 23.50 13.22 4.13
C LEU A 154 23.06 12.17 5.14
N LEU A 155 23.36 10.90 4.88
CA LEU A 155 23.23 9.80 5.84
C LEU A 155 24.53 9.63 6.66
N ASP A 156 25.66 9.90 6.02
CA ASP A 156 26.98 10.03 6.66
C ASP A 156 27.92 10.93 5.81
N THR A 157 29.21 10.94 6.14
CA THR A 157 30.22 11.77 5.45
C THR A 157 30.45 11.40 3.98
N LYS A 158 30.04 10.20 3.55
CA LYS A 158 30.28 9.67 2.19
C LYS A 158 29.00 9.26 1.49
N LEU A 159 27.93 8.99 2.24
CA LEU A 159 26.66 8.51 1.72
C LEU A 159 25.58 9.59 1.82
N SER A 160 25.02 9.93 0.69
CA SER A 160 23.83 10.80 0.59
C SER A 160 22.71 10.08 -0.15
N TYR A 161 21.49 10.58 0.02
CA TYR A 161 20.35 10.16 -0.78
C TYR A 161 19.51 11.36 -1.22
N GLU A 162 18.70 11.14 -2.24
CA GLU A 162 17.75 12.09 -2.79
C GLU A 162 16.46 11.34 -3.16
N ALA A 163 15.30 11.92 -2.83
CA ALA A 163 13.99 11.35 -3.11
C ALA A 163 13.42 11.90 -4.43
N TYR A 164 12.86 11.03 -5.26
CA TYR A 164 12.15 11.32 -6.51
C TYR A 164 10.73 10.78 -6.44
N ASP A 165 9.76 11.44 -7.06
CA ASP A 165 8.36 10.97 -6.99
C ASP A 165 8.21 9.60 -7.68
N ALA A 166 7.72 8.62 -6.93
CA ALA A 166 7.47 7.27 -7.43
C ALA A 166 6.09 7.12 -8.10
N GLY A 167 5.21 8.10 -7.97
CA GLY A 167 3.88 8.10 -8.60
C GLY A 167 2.94 7.00 -8.13
N HIS A 168 3.21 6.37 -6.97
CA HIS A 168 2.48 5.20 -6.48
C HIS A 168 1.33 5.58 -5.53
N ILE A 169 1.65 6.29 -4.47
CA ILE A 169 0.68 6.93 -3.55
C ILE A 169 1.18 8.32 -3.18
N LEU A 170 0.36 9.09 -2.49
CA LEU A 170 0.73 10.41 -1.99
C LEU A 170 2.05 10.34 -1.22
N GLY A 171 3.04 11.14 -1.62
CA GLY A 171 4.35 11.19 -0.97
C GLY A 171 5.30 10.03 -1.27
N SER A 172 4.91 9.04 -2.08
CA SER A 172 5.78 7.91 -2.42
C SER A 172 7.05 8.34 -3.15
N SER A 173 8.18 7.71 -2.84
CA SER A 173 9.46 8.09 -3.42
C SER A 173 10.31 6.91 -3.88
N CYS A 174 10.98 7.09 -5.01
CA CYS A 174 12.17 6.37 -5.37
C CYS A 174 13.38 7.03 -4.69
N ILE A 175 14.29 6.26 -4.14
CA ILE A 175 15.44 6.74 -3.39
C ILE A 175 16.71 6.55 -4.20
N VAL A 176 17.40 7.63 -4.52
CA VAL A 176 18.69 7.61 -5.20
C VAL A 176 19.80 7.79 -4.16
N LEU A 177 20.50 6.72 -3.86
CA LEU A 177 21.66 6.72 -2.95
C LEU A 177 22.94 6.98 -3.73
N ARG A 178 23.83 7.80 -3.18
CA ARG A 178 25.12 8.12 -3.76
C ARG A 178 26.23 7.99 -2.71
N GLU A 179 27.10 6.99 -2.91
CA GLU A 179 28.30 6.83 -2.10
C GLU A 179 29.52 7.40 -2.82
N GLN A 180 30.24 8.30 -2.16
CA GLN A 180 31.50 8.86 -2.64
C GLN A 180 32.67 7.99 -2.13
N SER A 181 33.47 7.41 -3.04
CA SER A 181 34.65 6.62 -2.69
C SER A 181 35.79 6.91 -3.64
N ASN A 182 36.95 7.36 -3.11
CA ASN A 182 38.24 7.51 -3.81
C ASN A 182 38.15 8.10 -5.24
N GLY A 183 37.41 9.20 -5.41
CA GLY A 183 37.29 9.91 -6.70
C GLY A 183 36.23 9.38 -7.66
N SER A 184 35.53 8.30 -7.32
CA SER A 184 34.35 7.78 -8.04
C SER A 184 33.11 7.84 -7.14
N ALA A 185 31.93 7.90 -7.75
CA ALA A 185 30.66 7.82 -7.02
C ALA A 185 29.87 6.62 -7.52
N VAL A 186 29.43 5.76 -6.60
CA VAL A 186 28.50 4.66 -6.91
C VAL A 186 27.09 5.13 -6.62
N ARG A 187 26.19 4.93 -7.57
CA ARG A 187 24.75 5.23 -7.43
C ARG A 187 23.94 3.96 -7.36
N LEU A 188 23.12 3.87 -6.32
CA LEU A 188 22.12 2.82 -6.13
C LEU A 188 20.73 3.46 -6.12
N VAL A 189 19.83 3.02 -6.98
CA VAL A 189 18.42 3.40 -6.93
C VAL A 189 17.63 2.33 -6.21
N PHE A 190 16.78 2.73 -5.27
CA PHE A 190 15.73 1.90 -4.69
C PHE A 190 14.39 2.44 -5.14
N SER A 191 13.65 1.64 -5.88
CA SER A 191 12.38 2.10 -6.47
C SER A 191 11.28 2.34 -5.44
N GLY A 192 11.35 1.71 -4.26
CA GLY A 192 10.13 1.49 -3.51
C GLY A 192 9.12 0.77 -4.42
N ASP A 193 7.89 1.24 -4.42
CA ASP A 193 6.85 0.82 -5.37
C ASP A 193 6.69 1.87 -6.46
N VAL A 194 6.74 1.45 -7.72
CA VAL A 194 6.62 2.33 -8.89
C VAL A 194 5.16 2.43 -9.30
N GLY A 195 4.66 3.65 -9.38
CA GLY A 195 3.28 3.91 -9.78
C GLY A 195 3.03 3.71 -11.27
N ARG A 196 1.77 3.73 -11.64
CA ARG A 196 1.34 3.77 -13.04
C ARG A 196 1.25 5.21 -13.53
N PRO A 197 1.66 5.49 -14.77
CA PRO A 197 1.37 6.78 -15.39
C PRO A 197 -0.14 7.01 -15.57
N HIS A 198 -0.53 8.27 -15.58
CA HIS A 198 -1.90 8.73 -15.83
C HIS A 198 -2.95 8.28 -14.81
N LEU A 199 -2.54 7.90 -13.59
CA LEU A 199 -3.49 7.69 -12.51
C LEU A 199 -4.08 9.03 -12.03
N PRO A 200 -5.35 9.04 -11.59
CA PRO A 200 -5.95 10.25 -11.01
C PRO A 200 -5.20 10.73 -9.76
N ILE A 201 -5.19 12.03 -9.53
CA ILE A 201 -4.71 12.76 -8.36
C ILE A 201 -3.21 12.97 -8.33
N ILE A 202 -2.40 11.90 -8.28
CA ILE A 202 -0.96 11.98 -8.06
C ILE A 202 -0.17 12.12 -9.37
N ARG A 203 1.07 12.57 -9.27
CA ARG A 203 1.99 12.68 -10.41
C ARG A 203 2.36 11.31 -10.96
N ASP A 204 2.78 11.29 -12.21
CA ASP A 204 3.40 10.12 -12.83
C ASP A 204 4.77 9.83 -12.18
N PRO A 205 5.26 8.57 -12.22
CA PRO A 205 6.62 8.24 -11.78
C PRO A 205 7.67 9.07 -12.52
N GLU A 206 8.60 9.63 -11.77
CA GLU A 206 9.68 10.41 -12.37
C GLU A 206 10.73 9.53 -13.04
N THR A 207 11.41 10.12 -14.03
CA THR A 207 12.57 9.52 -14.67
C THR A 207 13.77 9.59 -13.73
N MET A 208 14.39 8.43 -13.48
CA MET A 208 15.56 8.37 -12.60
C MET A 208 16.85 8.77 -13.31
N PRO A 209 17.81 9.38 -12.59
CA PRO A 209 19.14 9.63 -13.13
C PRO A 209 19.89 8.31 -13.42
N PRO A 210 20.93 8.33 -14.27
CA PRO A 210 21.79 7.16 -14.49
C PRO A 210 22.31 6.60 -13.16
N ALA A 211 22.30 5.26 -13.02
CA ALA A 211 22.72 4.56 -11.81
C ALA A 211 23.52 3.30 -12.14
N ASP A 212 24.35 2.85 -11.18
CA ASP A 212 25.15 1.62 -11.31
C ASP A 212 24.32 0.39 -10.89
N TYR A 213 23.46 0.55 -9.89
CA TYR A 213 22.66 -0.53 -9.31
C TYR A 213 21.22 -0.09 -9.13
N LEU A 214 20.30 -1.04 -9.25
CA LEU A 214 18.88 -0.81 -9.05
C LEU A 214 18.26 -1.92 -8.21
N ILE A 215 17.56 -1.55 -7.12
CA ILE A 215 16.61 -2.40 -6.43
C ILE A 215 15.24 -2.00 -6.96
N MET A 216 14.52 -2.92 -7.61
CA MET A 216 13.26 -2.61 -8.28
C MET A 216 12.16 -3.58 -7.89
N GLU A 217 10.94 -3.05 -7.68
CA GLU A 217 9.75 -3.85 -7.51
C GLU A 217 9.47 -4.72 -8.74
N SER A 218 8.68 -5.77 -8.54
CA SER A 218 8.29 -6.70 -9.61
C SER A 218 6.88 -7.27 -9.41
N THR A 219 6.00 -6.50 -8.75
CA THR A 219 4.63 -6.92 -8.40
C THR A 219 3.86 -7.45 -9.61
N TYR A 220 3.94 -6.75 -10.73
CA TYR A 220 3.33 -7.15 -11.99
C TYR A 220 4.33 -7.41 -13.11
N GLY A 221 5.53 -7.87 -12.76
CA GLY A 221 6.63 -8.09 -13.71
C GLY A 221 6.37 -9.09 -14.85
N GLY A 222 5.32 -9.90 -14.75
CA GLY A 222 4.87 -10.84 -15.78
C GLY A 222 3.47 -10.57 -16.32
N ARG A 223 2.89 -9.37 -16.09
CA ARG A 223 1.52 -9.03 -16.50
C ARG A 223 1.44 -7.63 -17.08
N LEU A 224 0.49 -7.45 -17.99
CA LEU A 224 0.10 -6.14 -18.52
C LEU A 224 -1.28 -5.76 -17.95
N HIS A 225 -1.45 -4.49 -17.64
CA HIS A 225 -2.75 -3.92 -17.29
C HIS A 225 -3.50 -3.44 -18.52
N LYS A 226 -4.80 -3.32 -18.39
CA LYS A 226 -5.62 -2.60 -19.37
C LYS A 226 -5.41 -1.09 -19.19
N SER A 227 -5.67 -0.34 -20.27
CA SER A 227 -5.58 1.12 -20.23
C SER A 227 -6.49 1.72 -19.15
N VAL A 228 -5.98 2.76 -18.47
CA VAL A 228 -6.73 3.54 -17.48
C VAL A 228 -7.91 4.29 -18.13
N ASP A 229 -7.83 4.60 -19.43
CA ASP A 229 -8.86 5.35 -20.17
C ASP A 229 -10.26 4.71 -20.11
N HIS A 230 -10.33 3.40 -19.92
CA HIS A 230 -11.60 2.68 -19.84
C HIS A 230 -12.19 2.60 -18.42
N VAL A 231 -11.43 2.99 -17.39
CA VAL A 231 -11.86 2.86 -15.99
C VAL A 231 -13.14 3.63 -15.72
N ILE A 232 -13.18 4.88 -16.15
CA ILE A 232 -14.33 5.76 -15.90
C ILE A 232 -15.61 5.25 -16.57
N HIS A 233 -15.50 4.67 -17.77
CA HIS A 233 -16.64 4.06 -18.46
C HIS A 233 -17.13 2.82 -17.72
N LYS A 234 -16.21 1.95 -17.32
CA LYS A 234 -16.52 0.72 -16.59
C LYS A 234 -17.12 0.98 -15.23
N LEU A 235 -16.60 2.00 -14.51
CA LEU A 235 -17.18 2.44 -13.24
C LEU A 235 -18.62 2.96 -13.45
N ALA A 236 -18.84 3.79 -14.47
CA ALA A 236 -20.18 4.28 -14.81
C ALA A 236 -21.14 3.13 -15.13
N ASP A 237 -20.74 2.14 -15.93
CA ASP A 237 -21.54 0.98 -16.29
C ASP A 237 -21.94 0.15 -15.05
N VAL A 238 -20.99 -0.08 -14.12
CA VAL A 238 -21.27 -0.81 -12.88
C VAL A 238 -22.27 -0.04 -12.02
N VAL A 239 -22.10 1.26 -11.87
CA VAL A 239 -23.00 2.10 -11.06
C VAL A 239 -24.41 2.13 -11.68
N ASN A 240 -24.52 2.40 -12.99
CA ASN A 240 -25.79 2.47 -13.71
C ASN A 240 -26.55 1.14 -13.65
N ARG A 241 -25.88 0.04 -13.95
CA ARG A 241 -26.47 -1.30 -13.96
C ARG A 241 -26.96 -1.73 -12.56
N THR A 242 -26.19 -1.42 -11.51
CA THR A 242 -26.56 -1.76 -10.14
C THR A 242 -27.71 -0.86 -9.65
N ALA A 243 -27.64 0.44 -9.93
CA ALA A 243 -28.68 1.38 -9.56
C ALA A 243 -30.01 1.06 -10.24
N SER A 244 -30.02 0.64 -11.51
CA SER A 244 -31.24 0.26 -12.24
C SER A 244 -31.96 -0.96 -11.62
N ARG A 245 -31.22 -1.84 -10.92
CA ARG A 245 -31.78 -2.96 -10.14
C ARG A 245 -32.21 -2.57 -8.72
N GLY A 246 -32.03 -1.30 -8.33
CA GLY A 246 -32.26 -0.83 -6.95
C GLY A 246 -31.26 -1.39 -5.94
N GLY A 247 -30.11 -1.88 -6.40
CA GLY A 247 -29.07 -2.49 -5.58
C GLY A 247 -28.05 -1.49 -5.04
N ARG A 248 -27.28 -1.91 -4.05
CA ARG A 248 -26.14 -1.16 -3.49
C ARG A 248 -24.82 -1.64 -4.08
N ILE A 249 -23.85 -0.73 -4.19
CA ILE A 249 -22.50 -1.02 -4.65
C ILE A 249 -21.58 -0.99 -3.42
N VAL A 250 -21.02 -2.14 -3.05
CA VAL A 250 -20.05 -2.29 -1.96
C VAL A 250 -18.66 -2.33 -2.54
N VAL A 251 -17.80 -1.38 -2.14
CA VAL A 251 -16.47 -1.19 -2.72
C VAL A 251 -15.41 -1.37 -1.64
N PRO A 252 -14.78 -2.55 -1.55
CA PRO A 252 -13.58 -2.74 -0.75
C PRO A 252 -12.45 -1.87 -1.32
N ALA A 253 -11.90 -0.97 -0.53
CA ALA A 253 -10.83 -0.09 -0.97
C ALA A 253 -9.78 0.13 0.13
N PHE A 254 -8.52 0.31 -0.26
CA PHE A 254 -7.50 0.78 0.66
C PHE A 254 -7.81 2.22 1.07
N ALA A 255 -7.57 2.55 2.32
CA ALA A 255 -7.83 3.88 2.87
C ALA A 255 -6.95 4.96 2.22
N VAL A 256 -5.75 4.58 1.78
CA VAL A 256 -4.78 5.46 1.10
C VAL A 256 -4.84 5.25 -0.40
N GLY A 257 -4.92 6.32 -1.16
CA GLY A 257 -4.87 6.37 -2.62
C GLY A 257 -6.16 5.89 -3.29
N ARG A 258 -6.54 4.63 -3.14
CA ARG A 258 -7.67 4.03 -3.83
C ARG A 258 -9.01 4.69 -3.52
N THR A 259 -9.28 4.96 -2.25
CA THR A 259 -10.51 5.64 -1.83
C THR A 259 -10.61 7.02 -2.45
N GLN A 260 -9.53 7.80 -2.44
CA GLN A 260 -9.49 9.16 -2.99
C GLN A 260 -9.67 9.16 -4.52
N GLN A 261 -9.03 8.23 -5.23
CA GLN A 261 -9.21 8.06 -6.68
C GLN A 261 -10.66 7.73 -7.04
N LEU A 262 -11.29 6.81 -6.31
CA LEU A 262 -12.70 6.45 -6.54
C LEU A 262 -13.65 7.62 -6.26
N VAL A 263 -13.39 8.39 -5.20
CA VAL A 263 -14.17 9.59 -4.87
C VAL A 263 -14.09 10.60 -6.00
N LEU A 264 -12.88 10.88 -6.52
CA LEU A 264 -12.70 11.80 -7.64
C LEU A 264 -13.43 11.33 -8.91
N LEU A 265 -13.29 10.05 -9.28
CA LEU A 265 -13.95 9.49 -10.47
C LEU A 265 -15.49 9.51 -10.34
N LEU A 266 -16.03 9.18 -9.17
CA LEU A 266 -17.46 9.25 -8.90
C LEU A 266 -17.97 10.69 -8.90
N HIS A 267 -17.17 11.64 -8.40
CA HIS A 267 -17.46 13.08 -8.48
C HIS A 267 -17.57 13.54 -9.95
N GLN A 268 -16.57 13.21 -10.76
CA GLN A 268 -16.55 13.52 -12.18
C GLN A 268 -17.79 12.94 -12.90
N LEU A 269 -18.07 11.65 -12.72
CA LEU A 269 -19.22 10.99 -13.32
C LEU A 269 -20.57 11.60 -12.90
N THR A 270 -20.67 12.07 -11.64
CA THR A 270 -21.86 12.75 -11.12
C THR A 270 -22.04 14.12 -11.79
N ASN A 271 -20.97 14.90 -11.92
CA ASN A 271 -21.00 16.22 -12.56
C ASN A 271 -21.33 16.12 -14.06
N GLU A 272 -20.77 15.12 -14.74
CA GLU A 272 -21.04 14.82 -16.15
C GLU A 272 -22.44 14.19 -16.38
N LYS A 273 -23.20 13.92 -15.32
CA LYS A 273 -24.49 13.23 -15.36
C LYS A 273 -24.46 11.84 -16.05
N ARG A 274 -23.32 11.16 -15.95
CA ARG A 274 -23.11 9.82 -16.51
C ARG A 274 -23.55 8.72 -15.58
N ILE A 275 -23.76 9.03 -14.31
CA ILE A 275 -24.35 8.13 -13.30
C ILE A 275 -25.56 8.82 -12.62
N PRO A 276 -26.49 8.05 -12.06
CA PRO A 276 -27.62 8.60 -11.33
C PRO A 276 -27.14 9.32 -10.05
N ASN A 277 -27.89 10.33 -9.62
CA ASN A 277 -27.60 11.14 -8.45
C ASN A 277 -27.91 10.36 -7.13
N ILE A 278 -27.15 9.30 -6.86
CA ILE A 278 -27.29 8.44 -5.69
C ILE A 278 -26.34 8.83 -4.56
N PRO A 279 -26.64 8.50 -3.29
CA PRO A 279 -25.72 8.70 -2.17
C PRO A 279 -24.42 7.90 -2.33
N ILE A 280 -23.30 8.49 -1.90
CA ILE A 280 -21.98 7.86 -1.88
C ILE A 280 -21.42 8.02 -0.47
N PHE A 281 -21.04 6.92 0.15
CA PHE A 281 -20.50 6.90 1.51
C PHE A 281 -19.07 6.39 1.51
N VAL A 282 -18.18 7.10 2.19
CA VAL A 282 -16.85 6.61 2.57
C VAL A 282 -16.90 6.20 4.03
N ASP A 283 -17.07 4.90 4.27
CA ASP A 283 -17.23 4.35 5.62
C ASP A 283 -15.90 3.79 6.15
N SER A 284 -14.98 4.70 6.42
CA SER A 284 -13.65 4.42 6.96
C SER A 284 -13.10 5.67 7.67
N PRO A 285 -12.93 5.64 9.02
CA PRO A 285 -12.29 6.74 9.75
C PRO A 285 -10.87 7.04 9.25
N LEU A 286 -10.09 6.00 8.96
CA LEU A 286 -8.75 6.17 8.40
C LEU A 286 -8.79 6.87 7.03
N ALA A 287 -9.71 6.48 6.13
CA ALA A 287 -9.81 7.12 4.83
C ALA A 287 -10.20 8.60 4.92
N LEU A 288 -11.04 8.98 5.89
CA LEU A 288 -11.34 10.38 6.17
C LEU A 288 -10.08 11.16 6.55
N ASN A 289 -9.31 10.66 7.52
CA ASN A 289 -8.09 11.32 7.97
C ASN A 289 -7.03 11.39 6.86
N VAL A 290 -6.87 10.32 6.09
CA VAL A 290 -5.99 10.27 4.91
C VAL A 290 -6.42 11.28 3.84
N THR A 291 -7.72 11.50 3.66
CA THR A 291 -8.21 12.51 2.72
C THR A 291 -7.82 13.92 3.15
N GLU A 292 -7.82 14.21 4.45
CA GLU A 292 -7.31 15.50 4.96
C GLU A 292 -5.79 15.63 4.72
N VAL A 293 -5.02 14.55 4.85
CA VAL A 293 -3.60 14.56 4.46
C VAL A 293 -3.44 14.88 2.97
N HIS A 294 -4.26 14.32 2.08
CA HIS A 294 -4.22 14.69 0.66
C HIS A 294 -4.46 16.18 0.44
N ARG A 295 -5.43 16.79 1.12
CA ARG A 295 -5.69 18.25 1.02
C ARG A 295 -4.51 19.11 1.45
N ASN A 296 -3.71 18.63 2.40
CA ASN A 296 -2.54 19.34 2.94
C ASN A 296 -1.28 19.21 2.06
N HIS A 297 -1.28 18.29 1.07
CA HIS A 297 -0.12 18.00 0.22
C HIS A 297 -0.42 18.13 -1.29
N PRO A 298 -0.90 19.31 -1.75
CA PRO A 298 -1.17 19.53 -3.17
C PRO A 298 0.09 19.50 -4.06
N GLU A 299 1.29 19.61 -3.46
CA GLU A 299 2.57 19.46 -4.16
C GLU A 299 2.78 18.06 -4.76
N CYS A 300 2.06 17.04 -4.25
CA CYS A 300 2.10 15.68 -4.80
C CYS A 300 1.10 15.46 -5.95
N PHE A 301 0.26 16.44 -6.27
CA PHE A 301 -0.80 16.26 -7.27
C PHE A 301 -0.30 16.45 -8.70
N ASN A 302 -0.92 15.72 -9.63
CA ASN A 302 -0.75 15.96 -11.06
C ASN A 302 -1.32 17.33 -11.47
N GLN A 303 -0.95 17.77 -12.66
CA GLN A 303 -1.35 19.11 -13.15
C GLN A 303 -2.88 19.27 -13.25
N GLU A 304 -3.60 18.23 -13.63
CA GLU A 304 -5.06 18.26 -13.79
C GLU A 304 -5.76 18.48 -12.44
N THR A 305 -5.40 17.68 -11.42
CA THR A 305 -5.97 17.80 -10.07
C THR A 305 -5.58 19.13 -9.42
N ARG A 306 -4.34 19.60 -9.64
CA ARG A 306 -3.89 20.89 -9.12
C ARG A 306 -4.66 22.04 -9.74
N LYS A 307 -4.83 22.02 -11.06
CA LYS A 307 -5.64 23.01 -11.75
C LYS A 307 -7.09 23.02 -11.25
N TYR A 308 -7.68 21.83 -11.05
CA TYR A 308 -9.04 21.73 -10.51
C TYR A 308 -9.18 22.38 -9.13
N LEU A 309 -8.16 22.22 -8.25
CA LEU A 309 -8.10 22.90 -6.96
C LEU A 309 -7.96 24.42 -7.11
N ASP A 310 -7.04 24.88 -7.98
CA ASP A 310 -6.78 26.31 -8.23
C ASP A 310 -8.03 27.02 -8.78
N ASP A 311 -8.86 26.30 -9.55
CA ASP A 311 -10.16 26.76 -10.06
C ASP A 311 -11.28 26.74 -8.96
N GLY A 312 -10.94 26.41 -7.70
CA GLY A 312 -11.85 26.39 -6.55
C GLY A 312 -12.65 25.11 -6.40
N GLY A 313 -12.32 24.04 -7.13
CA GLY A 313 -12.92 22.70 -6.96
C GLY A 313 -12.38 21.95 -5.75
N ASP A 314 -13.19 21.07 -5.18
CA ASP A 314 -12.74 20.09 -4.16
C ASP A 314 -12.77 18.68 -4.76
N PRO A 315 -11.60 18.06 -5.08
CA PRO A 315 -11.57 16.72 -5.67
C PRO A 315 -12.10 15.64 -4.74
N PHE A 316 -12.18 15.92 -3.43
CA PHE A 316 -12.56 14.97 -2.38
C PHE A 316 -13.89 15.30 -1.71
N GLY A 317 -14.64 16.30 -2.20
CA GLY A 317 -15.91 16.74 -1.63
C GLY A 317 -16.94 17.11 -2.69
N PHE A 318 -18.17 16.59 -2.55
CA PHE A 318 -19.33 16.97 -3.37
C PHE A 318 -20.65 16.64 -2.67
N LYS A 319 -21.75 17.22 -3.15
CA LYS A 319 -23.05 17.24 -2.45
C LYS A 319 -23.60 15.87 -2.04
N ARG A 320 -23.27 14.78 -2.76
CA ARG A 320 -23.78 13.42 -2.49
C ARG A 320 -22.80 12.54 -1.74
N LEU A 321 -21.58 13.03 -1.48
CA LEU A 321 -20.55 12.32 -0.73
C LEU A 321 -20.69 12.59 0.75
N GLN A 322 -20.65 11.52 1.54
CA GLN A 322 -20.61 11.59 3.01
C GLN A 322 -19.49 10.68 3.56
N TYR A 323 -18.64 11.25 4.37
CA TYR A 323 -17.66 10.49 5.16
C TYR A 323 -18.27 10.08 6.49
N VAL A 324 -18.18 8.79 6.81
CA VAL A 324 -18.78 8.20 8.02
C VAL A 324 -17.69 7.89 9.03
N ARG A 325 -17.68 8.64 10.13
CA ARG A 325 -16.70 8.47 11.20
C ARG A 325 -17.17 7.46 12.26
N GLU A 326 -18.40 7.63 12.76
CA GLU A 326 -18.92 6.90 13.89
C GLU A 326 -19.47 5.51 13.52
N ALA A 327 -19.22 4.52 14.37
CA ALA A 327 -19.74 3.16 14.18
C ALA A 327 -21.28 3.10 14.23
N SER A 328 -21.92 3.99 14.98
CA SER A 328 -23.37 4.11 15.02
C SER A 328 -23.99 4.57 13.70
N GLU A 329 -23.31 5.47 12.98
CA GLU A 329 -23.69 5.92 11.66
C GLU A 329 -23.46 4.83 10.60
N SER A 330 -22.30 4.14 10.69
CA SER A 330 -21.99 3.00 9.81
C SER A 330 -23.07 1.91 9.90
N LYS A 331 -23.57 1.61 11.08
CA LYS A 331 -24.67 0.64 11.27
C LYS A 331 -25.95 1.06 10.57
N LYS A 332 -26.30 2.35 10.56
CA LYS A 332 -27.50 2.87 9.88
C LYS A 332 -27.44 2.67 8.36
N LEU A 333 -26.25 2.60 7.76
CA LEU A 333 -26.11 2.32 6.33
C LEU A 333 -26.64 0.94 5.95
N ASN A 334 -26.65 -0.01 6.87
CA ASN A 334 -27.19 -1.35 6.61
C ASN A 334 -28.71 -1.34 6.42
N ASP A 335 -29.40 -0.38 7.03
CA ASP A 335 -30.86 -0.22 7.01
C ASP A 335 -31.34 0.66 5.84
N LEU A 336 -30.41 1.28 5.10
CA LEU A 336 -30.74 2.08 3.93
C LEU A 336 -31.29 1.19 2.80
N HIS A 337 -32.36 1.64 2.19
CA HIS A 337 -32.95 1.02 1.00
C HIS A 337 -32.64 1.84 -0.26
N GLY A 338 -32.58 1.16 -1.40
CA GLY A 338 -32.33 1.77 -2.70
C GLY A 338 -30.85 1.82 -3.07
N PRO A 339 -30.55 2.39 -4.25
CA PRO A 339 -29.18 2.42 -4.76
C PRO A 339 -28.32 3.44 -4.01
N PHE A 340 -27.13 2.99 -3.58
CA PHE A 340 -26.05 3.84 -3.07
C PHE A 340 -24.71 3.15 -3.26
N VAL A 341 -23.61 3.91 -3.16
CA VAL A 341 -22.25 3.39 -3.14
C VAL A 341 -21.71 3.49 -1.72
N VAL A 342 -21.09 2.42 -1.21
CA VAL A 342 -20.33 2.44 0.02
C VAL A 342 -18.90 1.96 -0.24
N ILE A 343 -17.91 2.84 0.04
CA ILE A 343 -16.49 2.58 -0.05
C ILE A 343 -15.97 2.36 1.37
N SER A 344 -15.35 1.21 1.64
CA SER A 344 -14.93 0.87 3.00
C SER A 344 -13.64 0.06 3.02
N ALA A 345 -12.79 0.29 4.01
CA ALA A 345 -11.58 -0.50 4.26
C ALA A 345 -11.94 -1.80 5.03
N SER A 346 -11.23 -2.91 4.80
CA SER A 346 -9.98 -3.11 4.06
C SER A 346 -10.21 -3.46 2.58
N GLY A 347 -9.22 -3.14 1.74
CA GLY A 347 -9.27 -3.41 0.30
C GLY A 347 -9.23 -4.90 -0.07
N MET A 348 -8.74 -5.78 0.82
CA MET A 348 -8.70 -7.24 0.63
C MET A 348 -9.83 -7.98 1.37
N CYS A 349 -10.78 -7.27 1.97
CA CYS A 349 -11.93 -7.83 2.70
C CYS A 349 -11.56 -8.69 3.93
N GLU A 350 -10.42 -8.45 4.59
CA GLU A 350 -9.98 -9.30 5.70
C GLU A 350 -10.45 -8.79 7.07
N GLN A 351 -10.72 -7.50 7.19
CA GLN A 351 -11.07 -6.86 8.46
C GLN A 351 -11.83 -5.55 8.23
N GLY A 352 -12.31 -4.92 9.32
CA GLY A 352 -12.93 -3.61 9.28
C GLY A 352 -14.42 -3.63 8.91
N ARG A 353 -14.94 -2.43 8.66
CA ARG A 353 -16.37 -2.20 8.40
C ARG A 353 -16.84 -2.85 7.10
N ILE A 354 -15.97 -3.06 6.15
CA ILE A 354 -16.27 -3.73 4.88
C ILE A 354 -16.90 -5.11 5.07
N LEU A 355 -16.46 -5.86 6.09
CA LEU A 355 -17.04 -7.18 6.37
C LEU A 355 -18.51 -7.11 6.76
N HIS A 356 -18.93 -6.06 7.48
CA HIS A 356 -20.33 -5.83 7.82
C HIS A 356 -21.14 -5.48 6.57
N HIS A 357 -20.63 -4.62 5.69
CA HIS A 357 -21.28 -4.29 4.43
C HIS A 357 -21.40 -5.52 3.51
N LEU A 358 -20.38 -6.33 3.41
CA LEU A 358 -20.42 -7.59 2.65
C LEU A 358 -21.45 -8.56 3.23
N ARG A 359 -21.45 -8.77 4.56
CA ARG A 359 -22.43 -9.63 5.22
C ARG A 359 -23.87 -9.22 4.90
N ASN A 360 -24.16 -7.91 4.88
CA ASN A 360 -25.50 -7.38 4.64
C ASN A 360 -25.86 -7.21 3.15
N SER A 361 -24.96 -7.58 2.23
CA SER A 361 -25.17 -7.29 0.80
C SER A 361 -24.92 -8.47 -0.11
N ILE A 362 -24.07 -9.43 0.28
CA ILE A 362 -23.53 -10.44 -0.64
C ILE A 362 -24.55 -11.47 -1.12
N GLU A 363 -25.62 -11.73 -0.36
CA GLU A 363 -26.67 -12.69 -0.72
C GLU A 363 -27.81 -12.10 -1.56
N ASP A 364 -27.82 -10.80 -1.82
CA ASP A 364 -28.83 -10.14 -2.66
C ASP A 364 -28.29 -9.89 -4.07
N SER A 365 -28.90 -10.53 -5.06
CA SER A 365 -28.50 -10.45 -6.48
C SER A 365 -28.65 -9.06 -7.12
N ARG A 366 -29.36 -8.13 -6.47
CA ARG A 366 -29.45 -6.74 -6.92
C ARG A 366 -28.15 -5.98 -6.68
N ASN A 367 -27.36 -6.40 -5.68
CA ASN A 367 -26.15 -5.73 -5.26
C ASN A 367 -24.95 -6.07 -6.13
N THR A 368 -23.94 -5.21 -6.08
CA THR A 368 -22.62 -5.44 -6.68
C THR A 368 -21.51 -5.24 -5.65
N VAL A 369 -20.55 -6.16 -5.61
CA VAL A 369 -19.26 -5.97 -4.94
C VAL A 369 -18.25 -5.57 -6.02
N LEU A 370 -17.69 -4.37 -5.92
CA LEU A 370 -16.73 -3.82 -6.87
C LEU A 370 -15.33 -3.87 -6.31
N ILE A 371 -14.54 -4.85 -6.73
CA ILE A 371 -13.13 -4.99 -6.33
C ILE A 371 -12.27 -4.01 -7.14
N THR A 372 -11.40 -3.26 -6.47
CA THR A 372 -10.66 -2.14 -7.08
C THR A 372 -9.15 -2.23 -6.94
N GLY A 373 -8.62 -3.40 -6.61
CA GLY A 373 -7.17 -3.59 -6.45
C GLY A 373 -6.78 -5.05 -6.34
N PHE A 374 -5.48 -5.28 -6.22
CA PHE A 374 -4.91 -6.61 -6.04
C PHE A 374 -5.51 -7.32 -4.82
N GLN A 375 -5.75 -8.62 -4.98
CA GLN A 375 -6.24 -9.49 -3.92
C GLN A 375 -5.22 -10.60 -3.66
N ALA A 376 -4.61 -10.58 -2.48
CA ALA A 376 -3.61 -11.58 -2.11
C ALA A 376 -4.24 -12.99 -2.02
N PRO A 377 -3.46 -14.04 -2.27
CA PRO A 377 -3.91 -15.42 -2.05
C PRO A 377 -4.50 -15.62 -0.66
N ASP A 378 -5.47 -16.53 -0.55
CA ASP A 378 -6.18 -16.90 0.67
C ASP A 378 -7.11 -15.83 1.29
N THR A 379 -7.15 -14.59 0.79
CA THR A 379 -8.05 -13.53 1.28
C THR A 379 -9.50 -13.73 0.85
N LEU A 380 -10.44 -13.11 1.59
CA LEU A 380 -11.86 -13.11 1.19
C LEU A 380 -12.06 -12.41 -0.16
N GLY A 381 -11.38 -11.28 -0.38
CA GLY A 381 -11.43 -10.56 -1.65
C GLY A 381 -10.99 -11.42 -2.83
N ARG A 382 -9.94 -12.25 -2.65
CA ARG A 382 -9.47 -13.19 -3.67
C ARG A 382 -10.53 -14.25 -4.02
N LYS A 383 -11.20 -14.84 -3.03
CA LYS A 383 -12.28 -15.79 -3.24
C LYS A 383 -13.44 -15.19 -4.01
N LEU A 384 -13.76 -13.92 -3.74
CA LEU A 384 -14.80 -13.19 -4.49
C LEU A 384 -14.40 -12.97 -5.95
N VAL A 385 -13.17 -12.56 -6.23
CA VAL A 385 -12.64 -12.41 -7.61
C VAL A 385 -12.65 -13.76 -8.36
N GLU A 386 -12.33 -14.84 -7.67
CA GLU A 386 -12.38 -16.22 -8.21
C GLU A 386 -13.81 -16.77 -8.32
N LYS A 387 -14.81 -15.97 -7.92
CA LYS A 387 -16.24 -16.32 -8.02
C LYS A 387 -16.63 -17.58 -7.26
N TRP A 388 -16.09 -17.75 -6.06
CA TRP A 388 -16.52 -18.83 -5.17
C TRP A 388 -18.02 -18.69 -4.88
N PRO A 389 -18.82 -19.75 -5.00
CA PRO A 389 -20.27 -19.68 -4.81
C PRO A 389 -20.68 -19.45 -3.35
N GLU A 390 -19.77 -19.75 -2.41
CA GLU A 390 -19.94 -19.56 -0.97
C GLU A 390 -18.62 -19.08 -0.34
N VAL A 391 -18.72 -18.12 0.57
CA VAL A 391 -17.58 -17.58 1.34
C VAL A 391 -17.93 -17.52 2.83
N ARG A 392 -16.92 -17.39 3.71
CA ARG A 392 -17.15 -17.22 5.14
C ARG A 392 -16.89 -15.76 5.54
N ILE A 393 -17.91 -15.14 6.16
CA ILE A 393 -17.80 -13.79 6.75
C ILE A 393 -18.11 -13.91 8.23
N PHE A 394 -17.21 -13.47 9.09
CA PHE A 394 -17.26 -13.69 10.55
C PHE A 394 -17.41 -15.15 10.96
N GLY A 395 -16.90 -16.08 10.13
CA GLY A 395 -17.02 -17.54 10.36
C GLY A 395 -18.34 -18.15 9.88
N GLU A 396 -19.33 -17.36 9.49
CA GLU A 396 -20.63 -17.81 8.97
C GLU A 396 -20.55 -18.05 7.45
N PRO A 397 -21.08 -19.15 6.91
CA PRO A 397 -21.15 -19.37 5.47
C PRO A 397 -22.19 -18.45 4.85
N MET A 398 -21.82 -17.78 3.75
CA MET A 398 -22.68 -16.84 3.00
C MET A 398 -22.65 -17.20 1.52
N ARG A 399 -23.80 -17.30 0.88
CA ARG A 399 -23.89 -17.53 -0.57
C ARG A 399 -23.59 -16.25 -1.33
N VAL A 400 -22.71 -16.34 -2.33
CA VAL A 400 -22.37 -15.20 -3.20
C VAL A 400 -23.42 -15.12 -4.32
N ARG A 401 -24.40 -14.23 -4.15
CA ARG A 401 -25.44 -13.92 -5.15
C ARG A 401 -25.26 -12.55 -5.77
N ALA A 402 -24.62 -11.62 -5.05
CA ALA A 402 -24.28 -10.31 -5.58
C ALA A 402 -23.36 -10.46 -6.80
N GLU A 403 -23.49 -9.53 -7.73
CA GLU A 403 -22.55 -9.43 -8.85
C GLU A 403 -21.15 -9.08 -8.35
N ILE A 404 -20.15 -9.83 -8.77
CA ILE A 404 -18.75 -9.50 -8.50
C ILE A 404 -18.15 -8.87 -9.75
N SER A 405 -17.75 -7.61 -9.63
CA SER A 405 -17.08 -6.84 -10.68
C SER A 405 -15.70 -6.37 -10.21
N SER A 406 -14.75 -6.14 -11.11
CA SER A 406 -13.41 -5.66 -10.76
C SER A 406 -12.97 -4.51 -11.67
N LEU A 407 -12.21 -3.57 -11.10
CA LEU A 407 -11.52 -2.46 -11.77
C LEU A 407 -10.02 -2.64 -11.60
N ASP A 408 -9.46 -3.66 -12.29
CA ASP A 408 -8.04 -3.99 -12.20
C ASP A 408 -7.15 -2.89 -12.81
N GLU A 409 -7.74 -2.07 -13.67
CA GLU A 409 -7.12 -0.93 -14.34
C GLU A 409 -6.65 0.15 -13.38
N LEU A 410 -7.21 0.21 -12.17
CA LEU A 410 -6.80 1.15 -11.12
C LEU A 410 -5.63 0.65 -10.25
N SER A 411 -4.92 -0.42 -10.63
CA SER A 411 -3.74 -0.85 -9.84
C SER A 411 -2.80 0.34 -9.58
N GLY A 412 -2.27 0.43 -8.35
CA GLY A 412 -1.28 1.46 -7.99
C GLY A 412 0.11 1.17 -8.51
N HIS A 413 0.43 -0.10 -8.83
CA HIS A 413 1.75 -0.51 -9.29
C HIS A 413 1.83 -0.51 -10.82
N ALA A 414 2.99 -0.14 -11.33
CA ALA A 414 3.33 -0.27 -12.73
C ALA A 414 3.26 -1.74 -13.20
N ASP A 415 2.81 -1.93 -14.42
CA ASP A 415 2.82 -3.23 -15.09
C ASP A 415 4.18 -3.53 -15.74
N GLN A 416 4.30 -4.70 -16.37
CA GLN A 416 5.53 -5.12 -17.04
C GLN A 416 6.03 -4.11 -18.08
N GLY A 417 5.12 -3.57 -18.91
CA GLY A 417 5.48 -2.61 -19.95
C GLY A 417 5.88 -1.25 -19.39
N GLU A 418 5.16 -0.80 -18.36
CA GLU A 418 5.40 0.45 -17.64
C GLU A 418 6.76 0.38 -16.89
N LEU A 419 7.06 -0.76 -16.21
CA LEU A 419 8.36 -0.99 -15.56
C LEU A 419 9.52 -0.99 -16.56
N LEU A 420 9.34 -1.59 -17.75
CA LEU A 420 10.35 -1.54 -18.80
C LEU A 420 10.59 -0.12 -19.31
N GLN A 421 9.55 0.67 -19.49
CA GLN A 421 9.70 2.07 -19.90
C GLN A 421 10.39 2.90 -18.82
N TRP A 422 10.05 2.67 -17.56
CA TRP A 422 10.64 3.40 -16.43
C TRP A 422 12.13 3.12 -16.26
N ILE A 423 12.59 1.86 -16.44
CA ILE A 423 14.02 1.51 -16.34
C ILE A 423 14.84 1.93 -17.58
N LYS A 424 14.21 2.12 -18.74
CA LYS A 424 14.87 2.37 -20.00
C LYS A 424 15.94 3.47 -19.99
N PRO A 425 15.73 4.64 -19.36
CA PRO A 425 16.74 5.69 -19.28
C PRO A 425 17.99 5.30 -18.47
N MET A 426 17.82 4.46 -17.44
CA MET A 426 18.92 3.98 -16.59
C MET A 426 19.68 2.78 -17.21
N ALA A 427 19.02 1.99 -18.06
CA ALA A 427 19.52 0.71 -18.55
C ALA A 427 20.95 0.76 -19.10
N PRO A 428 21.41 1.81 -19.83
CA PRO A 428 22.78 1.84 -20.35
C PRO A 428 23.88 1.94 -19.28
N SER A 429 23.57 2.43 -18.08
CA SER A 429 24.53 2.61 -16.97
C SER A 429 24.46 1.50 -15.93
N LEU A 430 23.36 0.73 -15.89
CA LEU A 430 23.16 -0.29 -14.87
C LEU A 430 24.09 -1.48 -15.04
N ARG A 431 24.82 -1.81 -13.98
CA ARG A 431 25.65 -3.03 -13.85
C ARG A 431 24.83 -4.22 -13.36
N LYS A 432 23.87 -3.97 -12.44
CA LYS A 432 23.02 -5.04 -11.88
C LYS A 432 21.67 -4.51 -11.41
N VAL A 433 20.63 -5.34 -11.58
CA VAL A 433 19.26 -5.08 -11.10
C VAL A 433 18.86 -6.18 -10.13
N PHE A 434 18.39 -5.79 -8.95
CA PHE A 434 17.84 -6.67 -7.94
C PHE A 434 16.32 -6.55 -7.95
N LEU A 435 15.62 -7.64 -8.30
CA LEU A 435 14.16 -7.67 -8.36
C LEU A 435 13.58 -8.16 -7.03
N VAL A 436 12.84 -7.29 -6.39
CA VAL A 436 12.17 -7.50 -5.12
C VAL A 436 10.68 -7.22 -5.24
N HIS A 437 9.94 -7.30 -4.15
CA HIS A 437 8.52 -6.93 -4.07
C HIS A 437 7.69 -7.57 -5.21
N GLY A 438 7.76 -8.88 -5.32
CA GLY A 438 7.05 -9.66 -6.34
C GLY A 438 7.01 -11.13 -6.00
N GLU A 439 5.94 -11.81 -6.41
CA GLU A 439 5.88 -13.26 -6.37
C GLU A 439 6.97 -13.85 -7.28
N PRO A 440 7.55 -15.03 -6.97
CA PRO A 440 8.67 -15.60 -7.73
C PRO A 440 8.43 -15.66 -9.24
N ARG A 441 7.20 -15.99 -9.65
CA ARG A 441 6.82 -16.06 -11.07
C ARG A 441 6.88 -14.68 -11.74
N GLN A 442 6.47 -13.61 -11.06
CA GLN A 442 6.48 -12.25 -11.59
C GLN A 442 7.90 -11.72 -11.70
N SER A 443 8.68 -11.86 -10.62
CA SER A 443 10.08 -11.42 -10.59
C SER A 443 10.94 -12.15 -11.65
N GLN A 444 10.77 -13.46 -11.81
CA GLN A 444 11.50 -14.26 -12.81
C GLN A 444 11.13 -13.86 -14.25
N ALA A 445 9.85 -13.59 -14.52
CA ALA A 445 9.40 -13.13 -15.84
C ALA A 445 10.04 -11.78 -16.19
N LEU A 446 10.05 -10.84 -15.25
CA LEU A 446 10.69 -9.54 -15.45
C LEU A 446 12.21 -9.66 -15.61
N ALA A 447 12.87 -10.50 -14.80
CA ALA A 447 14.31 -10.76 -14.92
C ALA A 447 14.68 -11.29 -16.32
N ALA A 448 13.92 -12.25 -16.85
CA ALA A 448 14.13 -12.79 -18.18
C ALA A 448 13.99 -11.70 -19.25
N LEU A 449 12.99 -10.84 -19.11
CA LEU A 449 12.71 -9.77 -20.05
C LEU A 449 13.79 -8.67 -20.02
N LEU A 450 14.27 -8.27 -18.83
CA LEU A 450 15.37 -7.31 -18.69
C LEU A 450 16.68 -7.82 -19.30
N ARG A 451 16.98 -9.11 -19.14
CA ARG A 451 18.14 -9.75 -19.78
C ARG A 451 18.02 -9.76 -21.30
N SER A 452 16.85 -10.11 -21.84
CA SER A 452 16.66 -10.20 -23.31
C SER A 452 16.56 -8.83 -23.97
N THR A 453 15.90 -7.85 -23.34
CA THR A 453 15.64 -6.53 -23.93
C THR A 453 16.82 -5.57 -23.76
N TYR A 454 17.39 -5.52 -22.56
CA TYR A 454 18.44 -4.54 -22.21
C TYR A 454 19.80 -5.16 -21.91
N ARG A 455 19.94 -6.50 -21.95
CA ARG A 455 21.15 -7.27 -21.58
C ARG A 455 21.63 -7.01 -20.16
N LEU A 456 20.71 -6.69 -19.26
CA LEU A 456 21.00 -6.39 -17.86
C LEU A 456 21.23 -7.67 -17.03
N ASP A 457 22.17 -7.62 -16.10
CA ASP A 457 22.33 -8.65 -15.06
C ASP A 457 21.23 -8.45 -14.00
N ALA A 458 20.07 -9.09 -14.22
CA ALA A 458 18.91 -9.02 -13.33
C ALA A 458 18.84 -10.28 -12.46
N VAL A 459 18.80 -10.12 -11.14
CA VAL A 459 18.73 -11.20 -10.16
C VAL A 459 17.51 -11.04 -9.25
N CYS A 460 16.96 -12.15 -8.77
CA CYS A 460 15.90 -12.20 -7.77
C CYS A 460 16.53 -12.69 -6.46
N PRO A 461 16.84 -11.79 -5.51
CA PRO A 461 17.52 -12.17 -4.27
C PRO A 461 16.67 -13.11 -3.40
N ALA A 462 17.31 -14.04 -2.71
CA ALA A 462 16.68 -14.81 -1.65
C ALA A 462 16.72 -14.03 -0.31
N PRO A 463 15.79 -14.29 0.62
CA PRO A 463 15.86 -13.71 1.96
C PRO A 463 17.20 -13.97 2.65
N GLY A 464 17.86 -12.93 3.16
CA GLY A 464 19.18 -12.97 3.79
C GLY A 464 20.36 -12.98 2.81
N GLN A 465 20.12 -12.98 1.51
CA GLN A 465 21.20 -12.92 0.52
C GLN A 465 21.83 -11.53 0.47
N SER A 466 23.16 -11.50 0.42
CA SER A 466 23.96 -10.25 0.36
C SER A 466 24.72 -10.11 -0.94
N PHE A 467 24.99 -8.86 -1.34
CA PHE A 467 25.77 -8.50 -2.52
C PHE A 467 26.66 -7.31 -2.21
N GLU A 468 27.88 -7.34 -2.73
CA GLU A 468 28.74 -6.16 -2.76
C GLU A 468 28.32 -5.26 -3.94
N VAL A 469 28.21 -3.95 -3.68
CA VAL A 469 27.89 -2.91 -4.66
C VAL A 469 29.01 -1.87 -4.62
N ALA A 470 29.83 -1.83 -5.67
CA ALA A 470 31.07 -1.05 -5.75
C ALA A 470 31.27 -0.42 -7.14
#